data_2dfe069ae013ae68d5c5a4105cb280e1
#
_entry.id   2dfe069ae013ae68d5c5a4105cb280e1
#
_cell.length_a   1.000
_cell.length_b   1.000
_cell.length_c   1.000
_cell.angle_alpha   90.00
_cell.angle_beta   90.00
_cell.angle_gamma   90.00
#
_symmetry.space_group_name_H-M   'P 1'
#
loop_
_entity.id
_entity.type
_entity.pdbx_description
1 polymer ?
#
loop_
_entity_poly.entity_id
_entity_poly.type
_entity_poly.pdbx_seq_one_letter_code
_entity_poly.pdbx_strand_id
1 'polypeptide(L)'
;MDSFEVLLTNPSDGGKKRIKNNWKQQLEYLIEHGKISLEPITFMRGRSISNALIIVDEAQNLKPEDAKTILSRLSGNSKIVIEGDLSQIDAKNLDEAKNCLTTTIEAFKVSSLSGHISLKETHRSPLAAEALRLL
;
A
#
# COMPACT_ATOMS: atom_id res chain seq x y z
N MET A 1 -6.47 -11.01 0.53
CA MET A 1 -7.42 -11.05 -0.60
C MET A 1 -8.81 -10.52 -0.21
N ASP A 2 -9.15 -10.51 1.08
CA ASP A 2 -10.48 -10.09 1.56
C ASP A 2 -10.70 -8.57 1.52
N SER A 3 -9.62 -7.79 1.54
CA SER A 3 -9.71 -6.31 1.50
C SER A 3 -10.23 -5.75 0.16
N PHE A 4 -10.06 -6.48 -0.93
CA PHE A 4 -10.55 -6.06 -2.24
C PHE A 4 -12.09 -6.21 -2.37
N GLU A 5 -12.68 -7.15 -1.66
CA GLU A 5 -14.14 -7.35 -1.66
C GLU A 5 -14.87 -6.15 -1.06
N VAL A 6 -14.30 -5.53 -0.02
CA VAL A 6 -14.87 -4.35 0.64
C VAL A 6 -14.80 -3.11 -0.25
N LEU A 7 -13.76 -2.96 -1.07
CA LEU A 7 -13.57 -1.81 -1.95
C LEU A 7 -14.46 -1.83 -3.20
N LEU A 8 -14.91 -3.01 -3.63
CA LEU A 8 -15.75 -3.18 -4.81
C LEU A 8 -17.24 -3.34 -4.50
N THR A 9 -17.63 -3.40 -3.22
CA THR A 9 -19.03 -3.40 -2.81
C THR A 9 -19.52 -1.98 -2.56
N ASN A 10 -20.46 -1.50 -3.37
CA ASN A 10 -21.11 -0.20 -3.15
C ASN A 10 -22.01 -0.27 -1.90
N PRO A 11 -21.82 0.56 -0.87
CA PRO A 11 -22.63 0.52 0.36
C PRO A 11 -24.07 1.02 0.18
N SER A 12 -24.46 1.47 -1.00
CA SER A 12 -25.78 2.06 -1.27
C SER A 12 -26.84 1.11 -1.84
N ASP A 13 -26.49 -0.17 -2.09
CA ASP A 13 -27.46 -1.12 -2.65
C ASP A 13 -28.20 -1.89 -1.53
N GLY A 14 -29.25 -1.28 -0.98
CA GLY A 14 -30.17 -1.87 0.00
C GLY A 14 -31.08 -2.99 -0.52
N GLY A 15 -30.69 -3.68 -1.57
CA GLY A 15 -31.40 -4.78 -2.20
C GLY A 15 -30.79 -6.13 -1.91
N LYS A 16 -31.47 -6.95 -1.11
CA LYS A 16 -31.17 -8.37 -0.88
C LYS A 16 -31.15 -9.17 -2.19
N LYS A 17 -30.10 -9.05 -2.98
CA LYS A 17 -29.68 -10.06 -3.94
C LYS A 17 -28.26 -10.47 -3.56
N ARG A 18 -28.10 -11.74 -3.18
CA ARG A 18 -26.80 -12.42 -3.04
C ARG A 18 -26.00 -12.16 -4.32
N ILE A 19 -25.16 -11.14 -4.30
CA ILE A 19 -24.10 -10.94 -5.30
C ILE A 19 -23.07 -12.02 -4.97
N LYS A 20 -23.28 -13.21 -5.52
CA LYS A 20 -22.28 -14.25 -5.52
C LYS A 20 -21.02 -13.69 -6.18
N ASN A 21 -19.95 -13.55 -5.38
CA ASN A 21 -18.54 -13.56 -5.80
C ASN A 21 -18.19 -12.94 -7.18
N ASN A 22 -18.60 -11.70 -7.45
CA ASN A 22 -18.25 -11.04 -8.70
C ASN A 22 -16.94 -10.25 -8.61
N TRP A 23 -16.36 -10.09 -7.38
CA TRP A 23 -15.16 -9.29 -7.19
C TRP A 23 -13.93 -9.88 -7.90
N LYS A 24 -13.80 -11.22 -7.96
CA LYS A 24 -12.70 -11.86 -8.69
C LYS A 24 -12.75 -11.56 -10.19
N GLN A 25 -13.92 -11.69 -10.78
CA GLN A 25 -14.11 -11.36 -12.20
C GLN A 25 -13.89 -9.86 -12.47
N GLN A 26 -14.31 -8.99 -11.55
CA GLN A 26 -14.07 -7.56 -11.64
C GLN A 26 -12.58 -7.23 -11.51
N LEU A 27 -11.86 -7.87 -10.60
CA LEU A 27 -10.41 -7.71 -10.46
C LEU A 27 -9.67 -8.19 -11.71
N GLU A 28 -10.01 -9.38 -12.21
CA GLU A 28 -9.45 -9.92 -13.45
C GLU A 28 -9.69 -8.96 -14.63
N TYR A 29 -10.91 -8.46 -14.77
CA TYR A 29 -11.25 -7.45 -15.78
C TYR A 29 -10.40 -6.19 -15.65
N LEU A 30 -10.22 -5.66 -14.43
CA LEU A 30 -9.42 -4.45 -14.20
C LEU A 30 -7.93 -4.67 -14.52
N ILE A 31 -7.40 -5.84 -14.22
CA ILE A 31 -6.02 -6.22 -14.54
C ILE A 31 -5.86 -6.39 -16.06
N GLU A 32 -6.73 -7.16 -16.71
CA GLU A 32 -6.69 -7.39 -18.16
C GLU A 32 -6.81 -6.11 -18.98
N HIS A 33 -7.59 -5.13 -18.49
CA HIS A 33 -7.75 -3.83 -19.14
C HIS A 33 -6.73 -2.78 -18.69
N GLY A 34 -5.68 -3.19 -17.94
CA GLY A 34 -4.59 -2.31 -17.49
C GLY A 34 -5.04 -1.19 -16.55
N LYS A 35 -6.18 -1.36 -15.85
CA LYS A 35 -6.67 -0.42 -14.82
C LYS A 35 -5.96 -0.62 -13.49
N ILE A 36 -5.55 -1.85 -13.21
CA ILE A 36 -4.74 -2.23 -12.07
C ILE A 36 -3.52 -2.99 -12.59
N SER A 37 -2.35 -2.64 -12.09
CA SER A 37 -1.09 -3.36 -12.35
C SER A 37 -0.43 -3.70 -11.02
N LEU A 38 0.03 -4.92 -10.88
CA LEU A 38 0.82 -5.39 -9.74
C LEU A 38 2.25 -5.56 -10.21
N GLU A 39 3.14 -4.71 -9.76
CA GLU A 39 4.52 -4.70 -10.24
C GLU A 39 5.52 -4.76 -9.09
N PRO A 40 6.52 -5.64 -9.15
CA PRO A 40 7.67 -5.57 -8.25
C PRO A 40 8.43 -4.26 -8.44
N ILE A 41 8.96 -3.70 -7.35
CA ILE A 41 9.71 -2.43 -7.38
C ILE A 41 10.91 -2.48 -8.35
N THR A 42 11.52 -3.65 -8.50
CA THR A 42 12.63 -3.84 -9.43
C THR A 42 12.28 -3.51 -10.90
N PHE A 43 11.02 -3.69 -11.29
CA PHE A 43 10.54 -3.37 -12.65
C PHE A 43 10.18 -1.90 -12.84
N MET A 44 10.12 -1.12 -11.78
CA MET A 44 9.88 0.32 -11.86
C MET A 44 11.12 1.11 -12.34
N ARG A 45 12.32 0.50 -12.29
CA ARG A 45 13.56 1.16 -12.68
C ARG A 45 13.53 1.52 -14.17
N GLY A 46 13.90 2.77 -14.51
CA GLY A 46 13.96 3.24 -15.90
C GLY A 46 12.60 3.63 -16.52
N ARG A 47 11.48 3.47 -15.82
CA ARG A 47 10.14 3.85 -16.28
C ARG A 47 9.68 5.14 -15.59
N SER A 48 8.88 5.94 -16.30
CA SER A 48 8.11 7.04 -15.70
C SER A 48 6.65 6.63 -15.62
N ILE A 49 6.02 6.88 -14.48
CA ILE A 49 4.63 6.51 -14.23
C ILE A 49 3.82 7.79 -14.12
N SER A 50 2.89 7.97 -15.05
CA SER A 50 2.02 9.15 -15.14
C SER A 50 0.54 8.77 -15.05
N ASN A 51 -0.29 9.72 -14.60
CA ASN A 51 -1.74 9.56 -14.47
C ASN A 51 -2.15 8.31 -13.67
N ALA A 52 -1.45 8.02 -12.59
CA ALA A 52 -1.64 6.83 -11.78
C ALA A 52 -1.72 7.15 -10.29
N LEU A 53 -2.45 6.32 -9.57
CA LEU A 53 -2.32 6.17 -8.12
C LEU A 53 -1.43 4.95 -7.87
N ILE A 54 -0.32 5.18 -7.19
CA ILE A 54 0.62 4.13 -6.80
C ILE A 54 0.42 3.85 -5.32
N ILE A 55 0.32 2.59 -4.96
CA ILE A 55 0.28 2.15 -3.56
C ILE A 55 1.51 1.28 -3.33
N VAL A 56 2.33 1.65 -2.36
CA VAL A 56 3.49 0.88 -1.92
C VAL A 56 3.14 0.31 -0.56
N ASP A 57 2.87 -0.98 -0.54
CA ASP A 57 2.53 -1.73 0.66
C ASP A 57 3.79 -2.32 1.32
N GLU A 58 3.74 -2.53 2.62
CA GLU A 58 4.83 -3.10 3.44
C GLU A 58 6.17 -2.36 3.28
N ALA A 59 6.11 -1.03 3.18
CA ALA A 59 7.29 -0.20 2.89
C ALA A 59 8.37 -0.25 3.98
N GLN A 60 8.05 -0.69 5.21
CA GLN A 60 9.04 -0.93 6.26
C GLN A 60 10.00 -2.08 5.91
N ASN A 61 9.59 -2.98 4.99
CA ASN A 61 10.43 -4.08 4.51
C ASN A 61 11.30 -3.74 3.29
N LEU A 62 11.25 -2.50 2.84
CA LEU A 62 12.06 -1.98 1.73
C LEU A 62 13.26 -1.19 2.26
N LYS A 63 14.33 -1.17 1.46
CA LYS A 63 15.53 -0.41 1.81
C LYS A 63 15.31 1.09 1.68
N PRO A 64 16.04 1.93 2.44
CA PRO A 64 15.98 3.39 2.31
C PRO A 64 16.19 3.90 0.86
N GLU A 65 17.06 3.24 0.09
CA GLU A 65 17.36 3.61 -1.30
C GLU A 65 16.16 3.39 -2.24
N ASP A 66 15.26 2.48 -1.89
CA ASP A 66 14.07 2.21 -2.68
C ASP A 66 13.09 3.39 -2.67
N ALA A 67 13.06 4.18 -1.59
CA ALA A 67 12.28 5.42 -1.51
C ALA A 67 12.61 6.35 -2.69
N LYS A 68 13.89 6.63 -2.92
CA LYS A 68 14.33 7.46 -4.04
C LYS A 68 13.98 6.83 -5.39
N THR A 69 14.15 5.50 -5.51
CA THR A 69 13.84 4.78 -6.73
C THR A 69 12.37 4.91 -7.10
N ILE A 70 11.47 4.72 -6.13
CA ILE A 70 10.02 4.79 -6.32
C ILE A 70 9.58 6.22 -6.61
N LEU A 71 9.95 7.17 -5.76
CA LEU A 71 9.48 8.55 -5.84
C LEU A 71 9.96 9.26 -7.11
N SER A 72 11.17 8.95 -7.58
CA SER A 72 11.71 9.53 -8.82
C SER A 72 11.03 8.98 -10.10
N ARG A 73 10.15 8.01 -10.00
CA ARG A 73 9.39 7.48 -11.13
C ARG A 73 8.06 8.18 -11.34
N LEU A 74 7.57 8.90 -10.33
CA LEU A 74 6.34 9.67 -10.50
C LEU A 74 6.52 10.77 -11.52
N SER A 75 5.56 10.88 -12.40
CA SER A 75 5.49 11.88 -13.45
C SER A 75 4.03 12.36 -13.54
N GLY A 76 3.77 13.43 -14.23
CA GLY A 76 2.53 14.23 -14.28
C GLY A 76 1.24 13.55 -13.81
N ASN A 77 0.51 14.23 -12.93
CA ASN A 77 -0.79 13.82 -12.37
C ASN A 77 -0.78 12.47 -11.59
N SER A 78 0.39 11.99 -11.13
CA SER A 78 0.46 10.79 -10.32
C SER A 78 0.47 11.12 -8.84
N LYS A 79 -0.12 10.23 -8.05
CA LYS A 79 -0.11 10.25 -6.59
C LYS A 79 0.48 8.95 -6.07
N ILE A 80 1.06 9.00 -4.87
CA ILE A 80 1.59 7.83 -4.20
C ILE A 80 1.09 7.77 -2.77
N VAL A 81 0.73 6.58 -2.33
CA VAL A 81 0.50 6.21 -0.94
C VAL A 81 1.58 5.22 -0.58
N ILE A 82 2.28 5.48 0.51
CA ILE A 82 3.30 4.57 1.05
C ILE A 82 2.80 4.17 2.42
N GLU A 83 2.57 2.89 2.62
CA GLU A 83 2.02 2.34 3.85
C GLU A 83 2.89 1.23 4.40
N GLY A 84 2.77 0.99 5.69
CA GLY A 84 3.51 -0.05 6.39
C GLY A 84 3.38 0.06 7.90
N ASP A 85 3.91 -0.93 8.60
CA ASP A 85 3.89 -1.05 10.05
C ASP A 85 5.31 -1.29 10.57
N LEU A 86 5.87 -0.32 11.31
CA LEU A 86 7.23 -0.41 11.85
C LEU A 86 7.40 -1.54 12.88
N SER A 87 6.31 -2.03 13.47
CA SER A 87 6.36 -3.20 14.36
C SER A 87 6.47 -4.54 13.62
N GLN A 88 6.34 -4.53 12.28
CA GLN A 88 6.34 -5.72 11.42
C GLN A 88 7.49 -5.69 10.41
N ILE A 89 8.70 -5.40 10.87
CA ILE A 89 9.91 -5.43 10.04
C ILE A 89 10.46 -6.85 10.01
N ASP A 90 10.26 -7.54 8.89
CA ASP A 90 10.74 -8.91 8.65
C ASP A 90 12.07 -8.95 7.88
N ALA A 91 12.40 -7.86 7.19
CA ALA A 91 13.57 -7.79 6.34
C ALA A 91 14.87 -7.72 7.15
N LYS A 92 15.80 -8.63 6.87
CA LYS A 92 17.12 -8.63 7.50
C LYS A 92 17.87 -7.31 7.21
N ASN A 93 18.56 -6.80 8.23
CA ASN A 93 19.36 -5.56 8.16
C ASN A 93 18.54 -4.27 8.00
N LEU A 94 17.24 -4.30 8.26
CA LEU A 94 16.40 -3.12 8.44
C LEU A 94 15.98 -3.01 9.90
N ASP A 95 15.71 -1.79 10.32
CA ASP A 95 15.18 -1.45 11.64
C ASP A 95 14.19 -0.28 11.51
N GLU A 96 13.57 0.13 12.62
CA GLU A 96 12.58 1.21 12.63
C GLU A 96 13.13 2.54 12.08
N ALA A 97 14.42 2.81 12.26
CA ALA A 97 15.06 4.04 11.78
C ALA A 97 15.57 3.90 10.33
N LYS A 98 15.89 2.68 9.91
CA LYS A 98 16.57 2.40 8.64
C LYS A 98 15.72 1.53 7.71
N ASN A 99 14.68 2.11 7.17
CA ASN A 99 13.78 1.49 6.19
C ASN A 99 13.19 2.55 5.24
N CYS A 100 12.53 2.13 4.19
CA CYS A 100 11.94 3.03 3.19
C CYS A 100 10.84 3.92 3.78
N LEU A 101 9.97 3.38 4.64
CA LEU A 101 8.85 4.11 5.22
C LEU A 101 9.36 5.27 6.09
N THR A 102 10.19 4.99 7.08
CA THR A 102 10.77 6.02 7.97
C THR A 102 11.59 7.05 7.19
N THR A 103 12.42 6.59 6.24
CA THR A 103 13.21 7.49 5.39
C THR A 103 12.33 8.44 4.61
N THR A 104 11.20 7.95 4.06
CA THR A 104 10.28 8.80 3.30
C THR A 104 9.56 9.79 4.21
N ILE A 105 9.06 9.35 5.37
CA ILE A 105 8.39 10.22 6.34
C ILE A 105 9.31 11.36 6.75
N GLU A 106 10.54 11.08 7.16
CA GLU A 106 11.48 12.09 7.61
C GLU A 106 11.91 13.05 6.49
N ALA A 107 12.16 12.53 5.28
CA ALA A 107 12.55 13.36 4.14
C ALA A 107 11.44 14.34 3.70
N PHE A 108 10.18 13.94 3.82
CA PHE A 108 9.04 14.74 3.37
C PHE A 108 8.30 15.47 4.49
N LYS A 109 8.75 15.39 5.72
CA LYS A 109 8.12 15.98 6.91
C LYS A 109 7.79 17.46 6.77
N VAL A 110 8.60 18.21 6.03
CA VAL A 110 8.42 19.65 5.81
C VAL A 110 7.91 19.99 4.41
N SER A 111 7.62 18.99 3.61
CA SER A 111 7.16 19.19 2.24
C SER A 111 5.66 19.53 2.18
N SER A 112 5.30 20.57 1.45
CA SER A 112 3.90 20.89 1.15
C SER A 112 3.23 19.90 0.20
N LEU A 113 4.00 18.97 -0.39
CA LEU A 113 3.51 17.96 -1.33
C LEU A 113 3.14 16.65 -0.65
N SER A 114 3.28 16.55 0.67
CA SER A 114 3.05 15.32 1.41
C SER A 114 2.19 15.55 2.64
N GLY A 115 1.58 14.46 3.12
CA GLY A 115 0.91 14.36 4.41
C GLY A 115 1.24 13.01 5.04
N HIS A 116 1.33 12.97 6.37
CA HIS A 116 1.55 11.75 7.13
C HIS A 116 0.44 11.54 8.15
N ILE A 117 -0.04 10.31 8.24
CA ILE A 117 -1.08 9.90 9.20
C ILE A 117 -0.60 8.61 9.88
N SER A 118 -0.57 8.61 11.20
CA SER A 118 -0.38 7.39 12.00
C SER A 118 -1.72 6.86 12.47
N LEU A 119 -2.03 5.63 12.09
CA LEU A 119 -3.23 4.92 12.57
C LEU A 119 -2.95 4.37 13.97
N LYS A 120 -3.86 4.63 14.91
CA LYS A 120 -3.69 4.24 16.33
C LYS A 120 -4.50 3.02 16.71
N GLU A 121 -5.54 2.71 15.95
CA GLU A 121 -6.44 1.60 16.25
C GLU A 121 -6.17 0.41 15.34
N THR A 122 -6.10 -0.74 15.95
CA THR A 122 -5.91 -2.02 15.26
C THR A 122 -7.23 -2.76 15.20
N HIS A 123 -7.71 -3.07 14.00
CA HIS A 123 -8.88 -3.90 13.76
C HIS A 123 -8.49 -5.35 13.44
N ARG A 124 -7.74 -5.96 14.36
CA ARG A 124 -7.32 -7.37 14.24
C ARG A 124 -8.25 -8.27 15.03
N SER A 125 -8.27 -9.58 14.70
CA SER A 125 -8.95 -10.56 15.53
C SER A 125 -8.35 -10.61 16.95
N PRO A 126 -9.14 -10.98 17.98
CA PRO A 126 -8.61 -11.10 19.35
C PRO A 126 -7.35 -11.97 19.45
N LEU A 127 -7.30 -13.07 18.71
CA LEU A 127 -6.13 -13.95 18.67
C LEU A 127 -4.90 -13.27 18.03
N ALA A 128 -5.09 -12.54 16.94
CA ALA A 128 -3.99 -11.83 16.28
C ALA A 128 -3.44 -10.69 17.16
N ALA A 129 -4.32 -9.98 17.88
CA ALA A 129 -3.91 -8.95 18.83
C ALA A 129 -3.13 -9.55 20.02
N GLU A 130 -3.57 -10.69 20.51
CA GLU A 130 -2.90 -11.40 21.60
C GLU A 130 -1.52 -11.96 21.17
N ALA A 131 -1.41 -12.50 19.96
CA ALA A 131 -0.15 -12.98 19.40
C ALA A 131 0.91 -11.86 19.33
N LEU A 132 0.54 -10.66 18.87
CA LEU A 132 1.43 -9.50 18.83
C LEU A 132 1.88 -9.03 20.22
N ARG A 133 1.11 -9.33 21.26
CA ARG A 133 1.47 -8.98 22.64
C ARG A 133 2.39 -10.01 23.29
N LEU A 134 2.30 -11.27 22.88
CA LEU A 134 2.99 -12.40 23.53
C LEU A 134 4.28 -12.83 22.82
N LEU A 135 4.42 -12.58 21.54
CA LEU A 135 5.55 -12.97 20.69
C LEU A 135 6.43 -11.79 20.30
#